data_332ebee6f8409d392b1ed444be1f8ec2
#
_entry.id   332ebee6f8409d392b1ed444be1f8ec2
#
_cell.length_a   1.000
_cell.length_b   1.000
_cell.length_c   1.000
_cell.angle_alpha   90.00
_cell.angle_beta   90.00
_cell.angle_gamma   90.00
#
_symmetry.space_group_name_H-M   'P 1'
#
loop_
_entity.id
_entity.type
_entity.pdbx_description
1 polymer ?
#
loop_
_entity_poly.entity_id
_entity_poly.type
_entity_poly.pdbx_seq_one_letter_code
_entity_poly.pdbx_strand_id
1 'polypeptide(L)'
;DLDIHRLKKRLARKKTKYLVLNQKVAKQKKEHIQSLEIPGIVISKRTFKRNYPQGEIFSQLIGLTNYKNEGVNGIEFALDETLKAEDGYQEKILSRKSGVIQNKIIKEPINGSSVNLTVDSKMQFVLFDKLKKAVEFHNAESASGIMIDLDSNEILAMTNFPSFDPNNRKKLNNMELLKNNSAIELFEPGSTVKPLALSALLKNNPELIESAVNTSPGWIEFEGYKTEDARNYGTLSTEEIISKSSNVGMVKLCADFDPSLILRTYYSLGLGKYMNEIFISTREGYLPEYKNL
;
A
#
# COMPACT_ATOMS: atom_id res chain seq x y z
N ASP A 1 -15.95 -6.80 30.83
CA ASP A 1 -16.48 -6.61 32.20
C ASP A 1 -16.60 -5.12 32.48
N LEU A 2 -17.74 -4.71 33.06
CA LEU A 2 -17.97 -3.34 33.49
C LEU A 2 -17.46 -3.18 34.92
N ASP A 3 -16.55 -2.22 35.12
CA ASP A 3 -16.14 -1.83 36.47
C ASP A 3 -17.31 -1.14 37.20
N ILE A 4 -17.89 -1.86 38.15
CA ILE A 4 -19.08 -1.42 38.91
C ILE A 4 -18.81 -0.14 39.69
N HIS A 5 -17.60 0.02 40.25
CA HIS A 5 -17.25 1.18 41.03
C HIS A 5 -17.17 2.44 40.16
N ARG A 6 -16.53 2.31 38.99
CA ARG A 6 -16.44 3.35 38.00
C ARG A 6 -17.81 3.70 37.40
N LEU A 7 -18.68 2.69 37.23
CA LEU A 7 -20.04 2.88 36.74
C LEU A 7 -20.88 3.68 37.73
N LYS A 8 -20.88 3.29 39.02
CA LYS A 8 -21.56 4.04 40.10
C LYS A 8 -21.14 5.48 40.17
N LYS A 9 -19.82 5.75 40.09
CA LYS A 9 -19.25 7.12 40.09
C LYS A 9 -19.68 7.91 38.85
N ARG A 10 -19.81 7.27 37.70
CA ARG A 10 -20.32 7.92 36.46
C ARG A 10 -21.79 8.24 36.53
N LEU A 11 -22.60 7.33 37.08
CA LEU A 11 -24.05 7.55 37.29
C LEU A 11 -24.32 8.68 38.27
N ALA A 12 -23.58 8.74 39.39
CA ALA A 12 -23.72 9.79 40.39
C ALA A 12 -23.39 11.20 39.89
N ARG A 13 -22.49 11.31 38.90
CA ARG A 13 -22.00 12.61 38.37
C ARG A 13 -22.83 13.18 37.21
N LYS A 14 -23.72 12.39 36.60
CA LYS A 14 -24.39 12.80 35.37
C LYS A 14 -25.79 13.36 35.63
N LYS A 15 -26.05 14.55 35.09
CA LYS A 15 -27.34 15.20 34.99
C LYS A 15 -28.19 14.69 33.79
N THR A 16 -27.66 13.76 32.97
CA THR A 16 -28.31 13.29 31.74
C THR A 16 -29.13 12.04 31.98
N LYS A 17 -30.29 11.93 31.29
CA LYS A 17 -31.24 10.82 31.41
C LYS A 17 -30.71 9.45 30.97
N TYR A 18 -29.56 9.38 30.31
CA TYR A 18 -28.95 8.14 29.86
C TYR A 18 -27.41 8.17 29.94
N LEU A 19 -26.82 7.00 30.11
CA LEU A 19 -25.36 6.81 30.18
C LEU A 19 -24.97 5.72 29.21
N VAL A 20 -24.02 6.02 28.32
CA VAL A 20 -23.43 5.01 27.42
C VAL A 20 -22.55 4.08 28.25
N LEU A 21 -22.92 2.82 28.37
CA LEU A 21 -22.18 1.79 29.09
C LEU A 21 -21.05 1.23 28.23
N ASN A 22 -21.34 0.89 26.99
CA ASN A 22 -20.37 0.39 26.02
C ASN A 22 -20.78 0.87 24.62
N GLN A 23 -19.81 1.31 23.83
CA GLN A 23 -20.03 1.78 22.46
C GLN A 23 -19.96 0.65 21.43
N LYS A 24 -19.36 -0.50 21.79
CA LYS A 24 -19.08 -1.61 20.87
C LYS A 24 -19.43 -2.92 21.55
N VAL A 25 -20.62 -3.45 21.27
CA VAL A 25 -21.07 -4.74 21.79
C VAL A 25 -21.14 -5.73 20.64
N ALA A 26 -20.41 -6.85 20.74
CA ALA A 26 -20.48 -7.92 19.76
C ALA A 26 -21.89 -8.52 19.66
N LYS A 27 -22.28 -9.05 18.48
CA LYS A 27 -23.62 -9.57 18.22
C LYS A 27 -24.07 -10.59 19.27
N GLN A 28 -23.24 -11.57 19.61
CA GLN A 28 -23.54 -12.60 20.62
C GLN A 28 -23.80 -11.99 22.02
N LYS A 29 -22.97 -11.02 22.44
CA LYS A 29 -23.17 -10.32 23.71
C LYS A 29 -24.43 -9.46 23.69
N LYS A 30 -24.79 -8.88 22.55
CA LYS A 30 -26.05 -8.15 22.39
C LYS A 30 -27.24 -9.04 22.64
N GLU A 31 -27.31 -10.20 22.00
CA GLU A 31 -28.38 -11.16 22.12
C GLU A 31 -28.52 -11.63 23.59
N HIS A 32 -27.41 -11.90 24.25
CA HIS A 32 -27.39 -12.24 25.66
C HIS A 32 -27.91 -11.10 26.56
N ILE A 33 -27.45 -9.84 26.34
CA ILE A 33 -27.95 -8.70 27.13
C ILE A 33 -29.42 -8.46 26.89
N GLN A 34 -29.93 -8.68 25.67
CA GLN A 34 -31.36 -8.58 25.37
C GLN A 34 -32.18 -9.65 26.08
N SER A 35 -31.70 -10.89 26.16
CA SER A 35 -32.38 -11.99 26.84
C SER A 35 -32.47 -11.81 28.37
N LEU A 36 -31.61 -10.97 28.95
CA LEU A 36 -31.64 -10.66 30.38
C LEU A 36 -32.76 -9.68 30.75
N GLU A 37 -33.45 -9.05 29.81
CA GLU A 37 -34.56 -8.11 29.98
C GLU A 37 -34.38 -7.08 31.09
N ILE A 38 -33.12 -6.59 31.28
CA ILE A 38 -32.80 -5.68 32.38
C ILE A 38 -33.46 -4.32 32.18
N PRO A 39 -34.32 -3.87 33.10
CA PRO A 39 -35.02 -2.61 32.98
C PRO A 39 -34.02 -1.42 32.86
N GLY A 40 -34.27 -0.53 31.92
CA GLY A 40 -33.42 0.67 31.70
C GLY A 40 -32.18 0.44 30.86
N ILE A 41 -31.86 -0.78 30.44
CA ILE A 41 -30.84 -1.03 29.44
C ILE A 41 -31.44 -0.95 28.05
N VAL A 42 -30.92 -0.01 27.25
CA VAL A 42 -31.34 0.18 25.86
C VAL A 42 -30.15 -0.09 24.95
N ILE A 43 -30.32 -0.99 24.01
CA ILE A 43 -29.35 -1.20 22.94
C ILE A 43 -29.78 -0.33 21.77
N SER A 44 -29.10 0.81 21.64
CA SER A 44 -29.33 1.73 20.54
C SER A 44 -28.46 1.37 19.35
N LYS A 45 -28.86 1.77 18.19
CA LYS A 45 -28.18 1.76 16.88
C LYS A 45 -27.30 0.54 16.55
N ARG A 46 -27.61 -0.10 15.45
CA ARG A 46 -26.71 -1.03 14.78
C ARG A 46 -25.57 -0.22 14.14
N THR A 47 -24.33 -0.44 14.57
CA THR A 47 -23.14 0.05 13.87
C THR A 47 -22.49 -1.13 13.18
N PHE A 48 -22.18 -0.98 11.91
CA PHE A 48 -21.38 -1.94 11.19
C PHE A 48 -19.90 -1.61 11.44
N LYS A 49 -19.09 -2.63 11.62
CA LYS A 49 -17.64 -2.51 11.67
C LYS A 49 -17.09 -3.21 10.44
N ARG A 50 -16.25 -2.53 9.69
CA ARG A 50 -15.49 -3.15 8.62
C ARG A 50 -14.62 -4.26 9.21
N ASN A 51 -14.64 -5.43 8.61
CA ASN A 51 -13.82 -6.57 8.99
C ASN A 51 -12.84 -6.88 7.86
N TYR A 52 -11.60 -7.13 8.21
CA TYR A 52 -10.51 -7.42 7.27
C TYR A 52 -10.02 -8.84 7.52
N PRO A 53 -10.60 -9.86 6.86
CA PRO A 53 -10.31 -11.28 7.14
C PRO A 53 -8.83 -11.65 6.99
N GLN A 54 -8.13 -11.02 6.05
CA GLN A 54 -6.71 -11.29 5.75
C GLN A 54 -5.73 -10.51 6.66
N GLY A 55 -6.25 -9.67 7.55
CA GLY A 55 -5.45 -8.95 8.53
C GLY A 55 -4.31 -8.13 7.94
N GLU A 56 -3.09 -8.35 8.46
CA GLU A 56 -1.90 -7.57 8.09
C GLU A 56 -1.40 -7.80 6.66
N ILE A 57 -1.74 -8.96 6.05
CA ILE A 57 -1.23 -9.36 4.73
C ILE A 57 -1.71 -8.43 3.62
N PHE A 58 -2.92 -7.89 3.76
CA PHE A 58 -3.55 -7.01 2.78
C PHE A 58 -3.70 -5.57 3.27
N SER A 59 -3.17 -5.24 4.44
CA SER A 59 -3.51 -4.01 5.13
C SER A 59 -3.18 -2.73 4.35
N GLN A 60 -2.00 -2.62 3.74
CA GLN A 60 -1.61 -1.44 2.99
C GLN A 60 -2.32 -1.34 1.64
N LEU A 61 -2.61 -2.50 1.01
CA LEU A 61 -3.33 -2.54 -0.26
C LEU A 61 -4.80 -2.18 -0.07
N ILE A 62 -5.48 -2.90 0.83
CA ILE A 62 -6.91 -2.65 1.09
C ILE A 62 -7.11 -1.35 1.86
N GLY A 63 -6.23 -1.06 2.80
CA GLY A 63 -6.38 0.11 3.66
C GLY A 63 -7.34 -0.12 4.83
N LEU A 64 -7.88 0.97 5.34
CA LEU A 64 -8.85 0.94 6.42
C LEU A 64 -9.86 2.09 6.31
N THR A 65 -11.01 1.91 6.97
CA THR A 65 -12.03 2.96 7.11
C THR A 65 -11.88 3.67 8.46
N ASN A 66 -12.37 4.90 8.56
CA ASN A 66 -12.51 5.61 9.83
C ASN A 66 -13.72 5.07 10.65
N TYR A 67 -14.04 5.76 11.76
CA TYR A 67 -15.18 5.39 12.62
C TYR A 67 -16.54 5.64 11.98
N LYS A 68 -16.62 6.41 10.90
CA LYS A 68 -17.83 6.66 10.12
C LYS A 68 -17.97 5.69 8.94
N ASN A 69 -17.04 4.74 8.79
CA ASN A 69 -16.88 3.82 7.68
C ASN A 69 -16.50 4.50 6.35
N GLU A 70 -15.85 5.67 6.40
CA GLU A 70 -15.26 6.32 5.24
C GLU A 70 -13.83 5.80 5.06
N GLY A 71 -13.42 5.53 3.83
CA GLY A 71 -12.06 5.07 3.51
C GLY A 71 -10.99 6.08 3.90
N VAL A 72 -9.87 5.60 4.45
CA VAL A 72 -8.75 6.45 4.91
C VAL A 72 -7.54 6.33 3.99
N ASN A 73 -7.27 5.13 3.52
CA ASN A 73 -6.15 4.82 2.61
C ASN A 73 -6.44 3.56 1.79
N GLY A 74 -5.57 3.24 0.85
CA GLY A 74 -5.69 2.06 -0.01
C GLY A 74 -6.98 2.01 -0.82
N ILE A 75 -7.43 0.82 -1.15
CA ILE A 75 -8.67 0.57 -1.91
C ILE A 75 -9.91 1.11 -1.20
N GLU A 76 -9.95 1.04 0.14
CA GLU A 76 -11.06 1.61 0.92
C GLU A 76 -11.25 3.10 0.67
N PHE A 77 -10.16 3.86 0.50
CA PHE A 77 -10.24 5.27 0.15
C PHE A 77 -10.48 5.48 -1.35
N ALA A 78 -9.72 4.78 -2.20
CA ALA A 78 -9.82 4.96 -3.65
C ALA A 78 -11.22 4.68 -4.19
N LEU A 79 -11.91 3.72 -3.60
CA LEU A 79 -13.24 3.27 -4.02
C LEU A 79 -14.31 3.54 -2.94
N ASP A 80 -14.12 4.55 -2.07
CA ASP A 80 -15.05 4.84 -0.98
C ASP A 80 -16.48 5.06 -1.49
N GLU A 81 -16.66 5.81 -2.56
CA GLU A 81 -17.98 6.07 -3.16
C GLU A 81 -18.67 4.79 -3.63
N THR A 82 -17.90 3.82 -4.15
CA THR A 82 -18.44 2.53 -4.62
C THR A 82 -18.75 1.59 -3.46
N LEU A 83 -17.88 1.58 -2.46
CA LEU A 83 -17.96 0.67 -1.32
C LEU A 83 -18.91 1.15 -0.23
N LYS A 84 -19.21 2.45 -0.20
CA LYS A 84 -20.01 3.09 0.82
C LYS A 84 -21.49 2.79 0.63
N ALA A 85 -22.15 2.41 1.73
CA ALA A 85 -23.60 2.29 1.77
C ALA A 85 -24.26 3.66 1.98
N GLU A 86 -25.43 3.87 1.40
CA GLU A 86 -26.27 5.01 1.71
C GLU A 86 -27.24 4.69 2.84
N ASP A 87 -27.27 5.54 3.84
CA ASP A 87 -28.21 5.39 4.97
C ASP A 87 -29.67 5.60 4.53
N GLY A 88 -30.53 4.68 4.94
CA GLY A 88 -31.97 4.86 4.86
C GLY A 88 -32.51 5.72 6.01
N TYR A 89 -33.70 6.25 5.83
CA TYR A 89 -34.42 7.05 6.82
C TYR A 89 -35.78 6.47 7.12
N GLN A 90 -36.11 6.37 8.42
CA GLN A 90 -37.42 5.96 8.88
C GLN A 90 -37.96 6.94 9.92
N GLU A 91 -39.24 7.20 9.86
CA GLU A 91 -39.98 7.96 10.88
C GLU A 91 -40.70 6.98 11.82
N LYS A 92 -40.53 7.21 13.12
CA LYS A 92 -41.21 6.42 14.18
C LYS A 92 -42.02 7.32 15.07
N ILE A 93 -43.34 7.05 15.13
CA ILE A 93 -44.20 7.68 16.07
C ILE A 93 -44.22 6.82 17.35
N LEU A 94 -43.81 7.42 18.46
CA LEU A 94 -43.69 6.75 19.75
C LEU A 94 -44.79 7.21 20.71
N SER A 95 -45.45 6.28 21.38
CA SER A 95 -46.32 6.56 22.54
C SER A 95 -45.54 6.41 23.83
N ARG A 96 -45.88 7.24 24.81
CA ARG A 96 -45.29 7.11 26.16
C ARG A 96 -45.64 5.83 26.88
N LYS A 97 -46.76 5.18 26.52
CA LYS A 97 -47.31 3.97 27.20
C LYS A 97 -47.11 2.69 26.39
N SER A 98 -47.23 2.73 25.06
CA SER A 98 -47.31 1.55 24.20
C SER A 98 -46.09 1.36 23.26
N GLY A 99 -45.05 2.18 23.37
CA GLY A 99 -43.87 2.05 22.50
C GLY A 99 -44.09 2.60 21.11
N VAL A 100 -43.63 1.90 20.07
CA VAL A 100 -43.76 2.33 18.66
C VAL A 100 -45.20 2.12 18.20
N ILE A 101 -45.91 3.22 17.85
CA ILE A 101 -47.26 3.20 17.30
C ILE A 101 -47.21 3.03 15.78
N GLN A 102 -46.33 3.74 15.13
CA GLN A 102 -46.18 3.74 13.67
C GLN A 102 -44.72 3.80 13.28
N ASN A 103 -44.36 3.06 12.25
CA ASN A 103 -43.06 3.09 11.62
C ASN A 103 -43.24 3.28 10.12
N LYS A 104 -42.73 4.36 9.58
CA LYS A 104 -42.76 4.68 8.14
C LYS A 104 -41.35 4.76 7.63
N ILE A 105 -41.01 3.95 6.63
CA ILE A 105 -39.77 4.06 5.90
C ILE A 105 -39.92 5.21 4.91
N ILE A 106 -39.03 6.18 4.99
CA ILE A 106 -39.00 7.36 4.07
C ILE A 106 -38.02 7.11 2.94
N LYS A 107 -36.86 6.52 3.24
CA LYS A 107 -35.84 6.12 2.27
C LYS A 107 -35.28 4.77 2.69
N GLU A 108 -35.26 3.81 1.77
CA GLU A 108 -34.59 2.54 1.99
C GLU A 108 -33.05 2.73 1.98
N PRO A 109 -32.29 1.97 2.79
CA PRO A 109 -30.86 1.96 2.71
C PRO A 109 -30.38 1.28 1.43
N ILE A 110 -29.32 1.81 0.83
CA ILE A 110 -28.66 1.21 -0.34
C ILE A 110 -27.30 0.68 0.11
N ASN A 111 -27.06 -0.61 -0.10
CA ASN A 111 -25.76 -1.20 0.20
C ASN A 111 -24.73 -0.74 -0.81
N GLY A 112 -23.47 -0.57 -0.36
CA GLY A 112 -22.34 -0.37 -1.25
C GLY A 112 -22.11 -1.57 -2.17
N SER A 113 -21.48 -1.33 -3.29
CA SER A 113 -21.15 -2.36 -4.27
C SER A 113 -19.94 -3.20 -3.86
N SER A 114 -19.89 -4.45 -4.32
CA SER A 114 -18.70 -5.29 -4.19
C SER A 114 -17.70 -4.98 -5.28
N VAL A 115 -16.42 -5.05 -4.96
CA VAL A 115 -15.31 -4.83 -5.90
C VAL A 115 -14.44 -6.08 -5.91
N ASN A 116 -14.10 -6.54 -7.11
CA ASN A 116 -13.14 -7.63 -7.32
C ASN A 116 -11.80 -7.01 -7.72
N LEU A 117 -10.72 -7.51 -7.13
CA LEU A 117 -9.35 -7.13 -7.44
C LEU A 117 -8.67 -8.26 -8.20
N THR A 118 -7.62 -7.93 -8.96
CA THR A 118 -6.77 -8.89 -9.67
C THR A 118 -5.85 -9.68 -8.73
N VAL A 119 -5.73 -9.24 -7.48
CA VAL A 119 -4.81 -9.80 -6.50
C VAL A 119 -5.20 -11.23 -6.11
N ASP A 120 -4.28 -12.17 -6.32
CA ASP A 120 -4.40 -13.54 -5.83
C ASP A 120 -3.99 -13.63 -4.36
N SER A 121 -4.86 -14.19 -3.53
CA SER A 121 -4.64 -14.24 -2.09
C SER A 121 -3.48 -15.15 -1.66
N LYS A 122 -3.16 -16.19 -2.43
CA LYS A 122 -2.03 -17.07 -2.14
C LYS A 122 -0.72 -16.41 -2.52
N MET A 123 -0.65 -15.75 -3.69
CA MET A 123 0.52 -15.00 -4.12
C MET A 123 0.81 -13.83 -3.18
N GLN A 124 -0.23 -13.10 -2.76
CA GLN A 124 -0.12 -12.02 -1.75
C GLN A 124 0.46 -12.55 -0.43
N PHE A 125 -0.06 -13.69 0.08
CA PHE A 125 0.45 -14.33 1.29
C PHE A 125 1.92 -14.73 1.14
N VAL A 126 2.27 -15.41 0.04
CA VAL A 126 3.65 -15.86 -0.20
C VAL A 126 4.60 -14.67 -0.29
N LEU A 127 4.23 -13.62 -1.04
CA LEU A 127 5.05 -12.42 -1.16
C LEU A 127 5.27 -11.77 0.22
N PHE A 128 4.20 -11.57 0.99
CA PHE A 128 4.27 -11.00 2.33
C PHE A 128 5.18 -11.81 3.28
N ASP A 129 5.00 -13.14 3.32
CA ASP A 129 5.81 -14.04 4.16
C ASP A 129 7.30 -13.97 3.79
N LYS A 130 7.61 -13.93 2.48
CA LYS A 130 9.00 -13.83 2.01
C LYS A 130 9.63 -12.47 2.32
N LEU A 131 8.90 -11.37 2.16
CA LEU A 131 9.39 -10.03 2.51
C LEU A 131 9.64 -9.93 4.01
N LYS A 132 8.70 -10.41 4.84
CA LYS A 132 8.87 -10.44 6.29
C LYS A 132 10.12 -11.20 6.70
N LYS A 133 10.31 -12.42 6.19
CA LYS A 133 11.49 -13.25 6.48
C LYS A 133 12.78 -12.59 5.99
N ALA A 134 12.77 -11.94 4.83
CA ALA A 134 13.94 -11.22 4.32
C ALA A 134 14.32 -10.04 5.22
N VAL A 135 13.35 -9.24 5.65
CA VAL A 135 13.58 -8.13 6.58
C VAL A 135 14.17 -8.63 7.90
N GLU A 136 13.58 -9.69 8.47
CA GLU A 136 14.06 -10.28 9.71
C GLU A 136 15.47 -10.90 9.56
N PHE A 137 15.74 -11.61 8.47
CA PHE A 137 17.03 -12.26 8.23
C PHE A 137 18.16 -11.26 7.97
N HIS A 138 17.90 -10.22 7.20
CA HIS A 138 18.90 -9.20 6.82
C HIS A 138 18.96 -8.02 7.81
N ASN A 139 18.09 -8.02 8.83
CA ASN A 139 17.91 -6.90 9.75
C ASN A 139 17.69 -5.57 8.99
N ALA A 140 16.88 -5.64 7.92
CA ALA A 140 16.52 -4.48 7.12
C ALA A 140 15.40 -3.67 7.82
N GLU A 141 15.27 -2.39 7.48
CA GLU A 141 14.21 -1.54 8.04
C GLU A 141 12.85 -1.86 7.43
N SER A 142 12.82 -2.14 6.15
CA SER A 142 11.59 -2.44 5.39
C SER A 142 11.89 -3.22 4.12
N ALA A 143 10.86 -3.79 3.54
CA ALA A 143 10.88 -4.34 2.19
C ALA A 143 9.51 -4.18 1.52
N SER A 144 9.54 -3.97 0.22
CA SER A 144 8.36 -3.84 -0.63
C SER A 144 8.43 -4.80 -1.80
N GLY A 145 7.29 -5.27 -2.27
CA GLY A 145 7.23 -6.17 -3.41
C GLY A 145 5.93 -6.05 -4.19
N ILE A 146 6.07 -6.19 -5.51
CA ILE A 146 4.95 -6.25 -6.45
C ILE A 146 5.17 -7.48 -7.34
N MET A 147 4.10 -8.22 -7.60
CA MET A 147 4.05 -9.33 -8.54
C MET A 147 3.06 -9.00 -9.64
N ILE A 148 3.52 -9.03 -10.88
CA ILE A 148 2.73 -8.67 -12.06
C ILE A 148 2.73 -9.84 -13.02
N ASP A 149 1.56 -10.17 -13.56
CA ASP A 149 1.42 -11.07 -14.68
C ASP A 149 1.83 -10.35 -15.97
N LEU A 150 2.79 -10.90 -16.71
CA LEU A 150 3.35 -10.25 -17.90
C LEU A 150 2.44 -10.36 -19.14
N ASP A 151 1.52 -11.30 -19.15
CA ASP A 151 0.58 -11.49 -20.27
C ASP A 151 -0.63 -10.57 -20.14
N SER A 152 -1.20 -10.49 -18.93
CA SER A 152 -2.38 -9.66 -18.66
C SER A 152 -2.04 -8.25 -18.16
N ASN A 153 -0.82 -8.00 -17.69
CA ASN A 153 -0.37 -6.82 -16.97
C ASN A 153 -1.14 -6.57 -15.65
N GLU A 154 -1.75 -7.60 -15.10
CA GLU A 154 -2.47 -7.50 -13.83
C GLU A 154 -1.53 -7.61 -12.64
N ILE A 155 -1.79 -6.81 -11.60
CA ILE A 155 -1.08 -6.92 -10.32
C ILE A 155 -1.67 -8.11 -9.55
N LEU A 156 -0.89 -9.18 -9.40
CA LEU A 156 -1.26 -10.39 -8.68
C LEU A 156 -0.96 -10.31 -7.18
N ALA A 157 0.03 -9.52 -6.78
CA ALA A 157 0.34 -9.23 -5.38
C ALA A 157 1.04 -7.89 -5.25
N MET A 158 0.75 -7.17 -4.16
CA MET A 158 1.41 -5.92 -3.82
C MET A 158 1.40 -5.75 -2.30
N THR A 159 2.57 -5.72 -1.68
CA THR A 159 2.66 -5.63 -0.22
C THR A 159 4.02 -5.08 0.22
N ASN A 160 4.06 -4.57 1.44
CA ASN A 160 5.30 -4.18 2.09
C ASN A 160 5.31 -4.62 3.56
N PHE A 161 6.51 -4.75 4.13
CA PHE A 161 6.74 -5.04 5.52
C PHE A 161 7.73 -4.01 6.09
N PRO A 162 7.54 -3.50 7.33
CA PRO A 162 6.53 -3.88 8.31
C PRO A 162 5.10 -3.46 7.94
N SER A 163 4.13 -4.12 8.58
CA SER A 163 2.71 -4.00 8.31
C SER A 163 1.90 -3.80 9.60
N PHE A 164 0.58 -3.69 9.51
CA PHE A 164 -0.32 -3.52 10.64
C PHE A 164 -1.59 -4.37 10.50
N ASP A 165 -2.23 -4.72 11.63
CA ASP A 165 -3.55 -5.35 11.59
C ASP A 165 -4.67 -4.29 11.62
N PRO A 166 -5.44 -4.11 10.52
CA PRO A 166 -6.51 -3.12 10.44
C PRO A 166 -7.69 -3.45 11.38
N ASN A 167 -7.78 -4.68 11.88
CA ASN A 167 -8.76 -5.07 12.89
C ASN A 167 -8.35 -4.65 14.30
N ASN A 168 -7.04 -4.49 14.58
CA ASN A 168 -6.49 -4.15 15.88
C ASN A 168 -5.80 -2.78 15.92
N ARG A 169 -6.58 -1.74 15.65
CA ARG A 169 -6.07 -0.35 15.55
C ARG A 169 -5.46 0.23 16.83
N LYS A 170 -5.69 -0.39 17.99
CA LYS A 170 -5.08 0.06 19.24
C LYS A 170 -3.55 -0.13 19.25
N LYS A 171 -3.06 -1.04 18.44
CA LYS A 171 -1.62 -1.29 18.24
C LYS A 171 -1.00 -0.44 17.12
N LEU A 172 -1.80 0.34 16.40
CA LEU A 172 -1.33 1.24 15.36
C LEU A 172 -0.77 2.52 16.04
N ASN A 173 0.49 2.50 16.38
CA ASN A 173 1.22 3.59 17.02
C ASN A 173 2.11 4.38 16.03
N ASN A 174 2.27 3.89 14.82
CA ASN A 174 3.04 4.52 13.76
C ASN A 174 2.16 4.64 12.50
N MET A 175 1.90 5.88 12.06
CA MET A 175 1.09 6.17 10.88
C MET A 175 1.81 5.85 9.56
N GLU A 176 3.14 5.74 9.57
CA GLU A 176 3.92 5.33 8.40
C GLU A 176 3.54 3.92 7.92
N LEU A 177 3.10 3.05 8.84
CA LEU A 177 2.63 1.70 8.49
C LEU A 177 1.39 1.69 7.58
N LEU A 178 0.65 2.81 7.52
CA LEU A 178 -0.51 2.94 6.63
C LEU A 178 -0.11 3.14 5.16
N LYS A 179 1.13 3.52 4.91
CA LYS A 179 1.62 3.78 3.56
C LYS A 179 1.83 2.47 2.80
N ASN A 180 1.39 2.45 1.55
CA ASN A 180 1.76 1.39 0.62
C ASN A 180 3.08 1.77 -0.07
N ASN A 181 4.19 1.44 0.58
CA ASN A 181 5.52 1.80 0.10
C ASN A 181 5.83 1.20 -1.28
N SER A 182 5.22 0.07 -1.63
CA SER A 182 5.34 -0.49 -2.99
C SER A 182 4.87 0.49 -4.08
N ALA A 183 3.97 1.43 -3.74
CA ALA A 183 3.41 2.39 -4.70
C ALA A 183 3.99 3.80 -4.55
N ILE A 184 4.48 4.18 -3.36
CA ILE A 184 4.81 5.59 -3.08
C ILE A 184 6.28 5.84 -2.72
N GLU A 185 7.04 4.80 -2.37
CA GLU A 185 8.42 4.97 -1.98
C GLU A 185 9.30 5.20 -3.21
N LEU A 186 10.08 6.28 -3.17
CA LEU A 186 11.08 6.58 -4.19
C LEU A 186 12.42 6.03 -3.72
N PHE A 187 13.12 5.35 -4.60
CA PHE A 187 14.43 4.78 -4.32
C PHE A 187 15.34 4.92 -5.54
N GLU A 188 16.63 4.91 -5.29
CA GLU A 188 17.64 4.85 -6.35
C GLU A 188 17.79 3.41 -6.84
N PRO A 189 17.40 3.12 -8.10
CA PRO A 189 17.34 1.74 -8.60
C PRO A 189 18.72 1.09 -8.78
N GLY A 190 19.79 1.88 -8.75
CA GLY A 190 21.15 1.40 -8.90
C GLY A 190 21.37 0.64 -10.20
N SER A 191 22.12 -0.46 -10.12
CA SER A 191 22.49 -1.26 -11.31
C SER A 191 21.31 -1.93 -12.03
N THR A 192 20.11 -1.94 -11.47
CA THR A 192 18.94 -2.53 -12.13
C THR A 192 18.49 -1.77 -13.39
N VAL A 193 18.92 -0.52 -13.55
CA VAL A 193 18.67 0.27 -14.77
C VAL A 193 19.70 0.08 -15.87
N LYS A 194 20.83 -0.59 -15.62
CA LYS A 194 21.87 -0.82 -16.64
C LYS A 194 21.34 -1.54 -17.89
N PRO A 195 20.53 -2.59 -17.80
CA PRO A 195 19.91 -3.20 -18.98
C PRO A 195 19.06 -2.22 -19.79
N LEU A 196 18.34 -1.30 -19.13
CA LEU A 196 17.53 -0.29 -19.81
C LEU A 196 18.43 0.74 -20.55
N ALA A 197 19.53 1.16 -19.91
CA ALA A 197 20.53 2.02 -20.57
C ALA A 197 21.14 1.31 -21.77
N LEU A 198 21.59 0.06 -21.60
CA LEU A 198 22.15 -0.72 -22.70
C LEU A 198 21.14 -0.89 -23.85
N SER A 199 19.86 -1.11 -23.55
CA SER A 199 18.82 -1.21 -24.60
C SER A 199 18.68 0.06 -25.42
N ALA A 200 18.87 1.23 -24.80
CA ALA A 200 18.91 2.51 -25.50
C ALA A 200 20.09 2.59 -26.48
N LEU A 201 21.26 2.14 -26.04
CA LEU A 201 22.46 2.12 -26.86
C LEU A 201 22.33 1.14 -28.05
N LEU A 202 21.90 -0.09 -27.77
CA LEU A 202 21.71 -1.15 -28.77
C LEU A 202 20.67 -0.80 -29.83
N LYS A 203 19.64 -0.04 -29.47
CA LYS A 203 18.64 0.44 -30.44
C LYS A 203 19.25 1.35 -31.48
N ASN A 204 20.30 2.12 -31.14
CA ASN A 204 20.99 3.05 -32.03
C ASN A 204 22.22 2.45 -32.68
N ASN A 205 22.91 1.54 -32.01
CA ASN A 205 24.07 0.81 -32.51
C ASN A 205 23.98 -0.67 -32.09
N PRO A 206 23.31 -1.53 -32.85
CA PRO A 206 23.21 -2.96 -32.54
C PRO A 206 24.56 -3.70 -32.45
N GLU A 207 25.59 -3.22 -33.13
CA GLU A 207 26.93 -3.84 -33.15
C GLU A 207 27.61 -3.82 -31.77
N LEU A 208 27.14 -2.97 -30.85
CA LEU A 208 27.66 -2.93 -29.49
C LEU A 208 27.51 -4.26 -28.75
N ILE A 209 26.60 -5.14 -29.16
CA ILE A 209 26.42 -6.45 -28.53
C ILE A 209 27.69 -7.30 -28.65
N GLU A 210 28.45 -7.13 -29.73
CA GLU A 210 29.70 -7.86 -30.01
C GLU A 210 30.92 -7.11 -29.49
N SER A 211 30.76 -5.95 -28.88
CA SER A 211 31.86 -5.13 -28.40
C SER A 211 32.55 -5.74 -27.18
N ALA A 212 33.85 -5.45 -27.07
CA ALA A 212 34.63 -5.78 -25.89
C ALA A 212 35.28 -4.51 -25.33
N VAL A 213 35.10 -4.30 -24.03
CA VAL A 213 35.54 -3.09 -23.32
C VAL A 213 36.60 -3.45 -22.29
N ASN A 214 37.78 -2.84 -22.38
CA ASN A 214 38.79 -2.98 -21.33
C ASN A 214 38.42 -2.13 -20.11
N THR A 215 38.11 -2.77 -18.98
CA THR A 215 37.76 -2.11 -17.72
C THR A 215 38.95 -1.91 -16.78
N SER A 216 40.18 -2.32 -17.20
CA SER A 216 41.37 -2.10 -16.38
C SER A 216 41.66 -0.60 -16.20
N PRO A 217 42.13 -0.20 -15.01
CA PRO A 217 42.54 -0.98 -13.85
C PRO A 217 41.38 -1.29 -12.86
N GLY A 218 40.14 -1.19 -13.25
CA GLY A 218 38.94 -1.40 -12.41
C GLY A 218 38.35 -0.08 -11.89
N TRP A 219 38.82 1.05 -12.42
CA TRP A 219 38.25 2.36 -12.15
C TRP A 219 38.47 3.29 -13.36
N ILE A 220 37.66 4.32 -13.45
CA ILE A 220 37.75 5.37 -14.45
C ILE A 220 37.36 6.71 -13.82
N GLU A 221 38.02 7.77 -14.24
CA GLU A 221 37.59 9.14 -14.01
C GLU A 221 36.94 9.67 -15.27
N PHE A 222 35.70 10.08 -15.19
CA PHE A 222 34.91 10.58 -16.32
C PHE A 222 34.16 11.84 -15.86
N GLU A 223 34.37 12.94 -16.55
CA GLU A 223 33.78 14.25 -16.23
C GLU A 223 33.93 14.69 -14.74
N GLY A 224 35.08 14.37 -14.15
CA GLY A 224 35.41 14.72 -12.77
C GLY A 224 34.82 13.76 -11.71
N TYR A 225 34.14 12.71 -12.13
CA TYR A 225 33.60 11.66 -11.23
C TYR A 225 34.44 10.38 -11.34
N LYS A 226 34.88 9.88 -10.19
CA LYS A 226 35.53 8.59 -10.11
C LYS A 226 34.49 7.47 -10.00
N THR A 227 34.55 6.53 -10.96
CA THR A 227 33.69 5.33 -10.98
C THR A 227 34.55 4.08 -10.83
N GLU A 228 34.14 3.16 -9.98
CA GLU A 228 34.92 1.95 -9.66
C GLU A 228 34.04 0.69 -9.84
N ASP A 229 34.70 -0.38 -10.29
CA ASP A 229 34.18 -1.73 -10.24
C ASP A 229 34.54 -2.41 -8.91
N ALA A 230 33.86 -3.49 -8.54
CA ALA A 230 34.18 -4.27 -7.34
C ALA A 230 35.60 -4.85 -7.38
N ARG A 231 36.16 -5.03 -8.58
CA ARG A 231 37.55 -5.44 -8.86
C ARG A 231 37.92 -5.12 -10.29
N ASN A 232 39.20 -5.25 -10.63
CA ASN A 232 39.64 -5.22 -12.01
C ASN A 232 39.17 -6.48 -12.76
N TYR A 233 38.30 -6.31 -13.72
CA TYR A 233 37.75 -7.40 -14.54
C TYR A 233 38.51 -7.63 -15.86
N GLY A 234 39.46 -6.73 -16.21
CA GLY A 234 40.12 -6.79 -17.52
C GLY A 234 39.20 -6.40 -18.66
N THR A 235 39.25 -7.15 -19.76
CA THR A 235 38.36 -6.92 -20.91
C THR A 235 37.07 -7.73 -20.73
N LEU A 236 35.94 -7.06 -20.86
CA LEU A 236 34.58 -7.63 -20.74
C LEU A 236 33.82 -7.48 -22.05
N SER A 237 33.06 -8.48 -22.44
CA SER A 237 32.03 -8.33 -23.47
C SER A 237 30.87 -7.48 -22.95
N THR A 238 30.02 -6.99 -23.85
CA THR A 238 28.79 -6.25 -23.46
C THR A 238 27.89 -7.07 -22.56
N GLU A 239 27.75 -8.37 -22.80
CA GLU A 239 27.00 -9.29 -21.94
C GLU A 239 27.66 -9.42 -20.55
N GLU A 240 28.97 -9.54 -20.49
CA GLU A 240 29.72 -9.63 -19.24
C GLU A 240 29.67 -8.33 -18.43
N ILE A 241 29.59 -7.16 -19.06
CA ILE A 241 29.39 -5.88 -18.39
C ILE A 241 28.07 -5.88 -17.59
N ILE A 242 27.00 -6.40 -18.16
CA ILE A 242 25.70 -6.51 -17.48
C ILE A 242 25.75 -7.61 -16.40
N SER A 243 26.22 -8.81 -16.73
CA SER A 243 26.21 -9.95 -15.81
C SER A 243 27.12 -9.75 -14.60
N LYS A 244 28.24 -9.06 -14.75
CA LYS A 244 29.16 -8.68 -13.68
C LYS A 244 28.83 -7.32 -13.06
N SER A 245 27.83 -6.63 -13.62
CA SER A 245 27.41 -5.29 -13.19
C SER A 245 28.56 -4.26 -13.18
N SER A 246 29.44 -4.31 -14.18
CA SER A 246 30.57 -3.40 -14.27
C SER A 246 30.13 -1.95 -14.45
N ASN A 247 30.54 -1.08 -13.53
CA ASN A 247 30.32 0.37 -13.63
C ASN A 247 31.22 0.99 -14.67
N VAL A 248 32.50 0.62 -14.65
CA VAL A 248 33.51 1.09 -15.60
C VAL A 248 33.12 0.71 -17.03
N GLY A 249 32.68 -0.53 -17.24
CA GLY A 249 32.20 -0.99 -18.53
C GLY A 249 31.01 -0.18 -19.04
N MET A 250 30.01 0.09 -18.19
CA MET A 250 28.88 0.91 -18.59
C MET A 250 29.24 2.35 -18.88
N VAL A 251 30.10 3.00 -18.07
CA VAL A 251 30.58 4.37 -18.38
C VAL A 251 31.25 4.41 -19.73
N LYS A 252 32.13 3.46 -20.02
CA LYS A 252 32.85 3.41 -21.33
C LYS A 252 31.91 3.14 -22.50
N LEU A 253 30.89 2.26 -22.33
CA LEU A 253 29.89 2.03 -23.39
C LEU A 253 29.02 3.26 -23.64
N CYS A 254 28.75 4.06 -22.61
CA CYS A 254 27.89 5.24 -22.72
C CYS A 254 28.66 6.50 -23.18
N ALA A 255 29.98 6.55 -23.01
CA ALA A 255 30.80 7.77 -23.18
C ALA A 255 30.67 8.46 -24.56
N ASP A 256 30.45 7.68 -25.60
CA ASP A 256 30.36 8.18 -26.99
C ASP A 256 28.90 8.49 -27.41
N PHE A 257 27.94 8.34 -26.50
CA PHE A 257 26.52 8.56 -26.78
C PHE A 257 25.99 9.83 -26.11
N ASP A 258 25.02 10.47 -26.78
CA ASP A 258 24.28 11.57 -26.18
C ASP A 258 23.50 11.08 -24.97
N PRO A 259 23.75 11.58 -23.74
CA PRO A 259 23.01 11.19 -22.52
C PRO A 259 21.53 11.32 -22.64
N SER A 260 21.01 12.23 -23.46
CA SER A 260 19.58 12.41 -23.71
C SER A 260 18.90 11.14 -24.27
N LEU A 261 19.66 10.28 -24.95
CA LEU A 261 19.19 9.02 -25.49
C LEU A 261 18.72 8.07 -24.38
N ILE A 262 19.55 7.93 -23.34
CA ILE A 262 19.26 7.07 -22.19
C ILE A 262 18.08 7.66 -21.41
N LEU A 263 18.10 8.97 -21.14
CA LEU A 263 17.01 9.63 -20.39
C LEU A 263 15.66 9.54 -21.12
N ARG A 264 15.64 9.76 -22.45
CA ARG A 264 14.43 9.57 -23.25
C ARG A 264 13.91 8.14 -23.20
N THR A 265 14.81 7.17 -23.20
CA THR A 265 14.44 5.76 -23.07
C THR A 265 13.84 5.48 -21.69
N TYR A 266 14.48 5.92 -20.61
CA TYR A 266 13.92 5.80 -19.25
C TYR A 266 12.54 6.43 -19.17
N TYR A 267 12.39 7.65 -19.67
CA TYR A 267 11.10 8.34 -19.67
C TYR A 267 10.05 7.62 -20.52
N SER A 268 10.41 7.05 -21.67
CA SER A 268 9.49 6.27 -22.50
C SER A 268 9.01 4.97 -21.83
N LEU A 269 9.86 4.39 -20.97
CA LEU A 269 9.56 3.21 -20.16
C LEU A 269 8.80 3.55 -18.87
N GLY A 270 8.49 4.82 -18.63
CA GLY A 270 7.67 5.23 -17.49
C GLY A 270 8.45 5.70 -16.26
N LEU A 271 9.81 5.63 -16.25
CA LEU A 271 10.58 6.19 -15.16
C LEU A 271 10.40 7.72 -15.15
N GLY A 272 10.30 8.32 -13.96
CA GLY A 272 10.06 9.75 -13.83
C GLY A 272 8.67 10.21 -14.20
N LYS A 273 7.71 9.29 -14.41
CA LYS A 273 6.30 9.63 -14.69
C LYS A 273 5.42 9.34 -13.50
N TYR A 274 4.37 10.15 -13.39
CA TYR A 274 3.27 9.83 -12.48
C TYR A 274 2.58 8.56 -12.99
N MET A 275 2.54 7.54 -12.15
CA MET A 275 1.84 6.30 -12.44
C MET A 275 0.46 6.35 -11.81
N ASN A 276 -0.54 6.11 -12.64
CA ASN A 276 -1.93 6.39 -12.42
C ASN A 276 -2.56 5.51 -11.32
N GLU A 277 -3.42 6.06 -10.62
CA GLU A 277 -4.86 6.35 -10.52
C GLU A 277 -5.61 5.44 -9.54
N ILE A 278 -5.21 4.18 -9.34
CA ILE A 278 -5.87 3.27 -8.39
C ILE A 278 -5.39 3.57 -6.96
N PHE A 279 -4.18 4.09 -6.83
CA PHE A 279 -3.56 4.41 -5.55
C PHE A 279 -3.37 5.92 -5.44
N ILE A 280 -4.14 6.55 -4.62
CA ILE A 280 -4.17 8.01 -4.39
C ILE A 280 -2.82 8.58 -3.97
N SER A 281 -1.89 7.72 -3.54
CA SER A 281 -0.59 8.11 -3.05
C SER A 281 0.55 7.62 -3.93
N THR A 282 0.39 7.54 -5.24
CA THR A 282 1.55 7.31 -6.12
C THR A 282 2.40 8.58 -6.18
N ARG A 283 3.71 8.41 -6.31
CA ARG A 283 4.65 9.51 -6.49
C ARG A 283 5.29 9.43 -7.86
N GLU A 284 5.46 10.59 -8.45
CA GLU A 284 6.29 10.76 -9.64
C GLU A 284 7.74 10.50 -9.27
N GLY A 285 8.44 9.67 -10.06
CA GLY A 285 9.87 9.48 -9.93
C GLY A 285 10.63 10.72 -10.41
N TYR A 286 11.89 10.86 -10.03
CA TYR A 286 12.74 11.93 -10.48
C TYR A 286 13.76 11.40 -11.51
N LEU A 287 13.82 12.03 -12.68
CA LEU A 287 14.91 11.93 -13.63
C LEU A 287 15.56 13.31 -13.79
N PRO A 288 16.89 13.42 -13.81
CA PRO A 288 17.54 14.70 -14.02
C PRO A 288 17.20 15.28 -15.40
N GLU A 289 17.12 16.61 -15.49
CA GLU A 289 16.98 17.27 -16.78
C GLU A 289 18.31 17.16 -17.56
N TYR A 290 18.19 16.84 -18.84
CA TYR A 290 19.37 16.70 -19.74
C TYR A 290 20.32 17.91 -19.73
N LYS A 291 19.80 19.12 -19.48
CA LYS A 291 20.60 20.36 -19.41
C LYS A 291 21.48 20.47 -18.17
N ASN A 292 21.29 19.58 -17.19
CA ASN A 292 22.00 19.56 -15.91
C ASN A 292 22.96 18.36 -15.77
N LEU A 293 23.21 17.62 -16.86
CA LEU A 293 24.18 16.51 -16.93
C LEU A 293 25.49 16.95 -17.58
#